data_444e4e639009dfbd650d22834c019e69
#
_entry.id   444e4e639009dfbd650d22834c019e69
#
_cell.length_a   1.000
_cell.length_b   1.000
_cell.length_c   1.000
_cell.angle_alpha   90.00
_cell.angle_beta   90.00
_cell.angle_gamma   90.00
#
_symmetry.space_group_name_H-M   'P 1'
#
loop_
_entity.id
_entity.type
_entity.pdbx_description
1 polymer ?
#
loop_
_entity_poly.entity_id
_entity_poly.type
_entity_poly.pdbx_seq_one_letter_code
_entity_poly.pdbx_strand_id
1 'polypeptide(L)'
;MPTTSSTPTLRQHLNSVLLLASLLASPAMVRADSSLQLPSDNKPAVVADCLKQGIHQLKIPDDYVQRESKADGMETIRLLNPVSGNTSLQVDVQPDGEHSRLQVDQNGIPLTPPWLRLIKRCAS
;
A
#
# COMPACT_ATOMS: atom_id res chain seq x y z
N MET A 1 -28.13 -30.19 -50.86
CA MET A 1 -28.10 -30.04 -50.40
C MET A 1 -27.68 -29.55 -49.54
N PRO A 2 -27.65 -29.45 -49.27
CA PRO A 2 -27.35 -29.08 -48.41
C PRO A 2 -27.23 -28.42 -47.59
N THR A 3 -27.33 -28.20 -47.18
CA THR A 3 -27.31 -27.59 -46.46
C THR A 3 -27.02 -27.35 -45.50
N THR A 4 -27.06 -27.33 -45.12
CA THR A 4 -26.83 -27.09 -44.19
C THR A 4 -26.31 -26.42 -43.49
N SER A 5 -26.02 -26.20 -43.25
CA SER A 5 -25.49 -25.56 -42.64
C SER A 5 -25.70 -24.80 -41.77
N SER A 6 -26.00 -24.32 -41.57
CA SER A 6 -26.36 -23.58 -40.75
C SER A 6 -25.92 -23.68 -39.60
N THR A 7 -26.16 -24.20 -39.13
CA THR A 7 -25.78 -24.39 -37.99
C THR A 7 -24.76 -23.78 -37.45
N PRO A 8 -23.99 -23.80 -37.81
CA PRO A 8 -22.89 -23.28 -37.26
C PRO A 8 -23.18 -22.10 -36.61
N THR A 9 -23.70 -21.49 -37.08
CA THR A 9 -23.88 -20.35 -36.49
C THR A 9 -24.16 -20.33 -35.16
N LEU A 10 -24.94 -20.84 -34.86
CA LEU A 10 -25.24 -20.76 -33.58
C LEU A 10 -24.27 -20.88 -32.70
N ARG A 11 -23.59 -21.60 -32.85
CA ARG A 11 -22.77 -21.81 -31.91
C ARG A 11 -22.08 -20.67 -31.57
N GLN A 12 -21.86 -19.97 -32.31
CA GLN A 12 -21.16 -18.92 -32.00
C GLN A 12 -21.74 -18.13 -31.05
N HIS A 13 -22.78 -17.96 -31.01
CA HIS A 13 -23.26 -17.09 -30.12
C HIS A 13 -23.04 -17.49 -28.86
N LEU A 14 -23.13 -18.46 -28.67
CA LEU A 14 -22.98 -18.86 -27.44
C LEU A 14 -21.83 -18.44 -26.88
N ASN A 15 -20.92 -18.50 -27.41
CA ASN A 15 -19.76 -18.19 -26.82
C ASN A 15 -19.77 -16.87 -26.36
N SER A 16 -20.19 -16.13 -27.02
CA SER A 16 -20.10 -14.85 -26.58
C SER A 16 -20.65 -14.71 -25.29
N VAL A 17 -21.55 -15.23 -25.08
CA VAL A 17 -22.09 -15.13 -23.89
C VAL A 17 -21.28 -15.33 -22.85
N LEU A 18 -20.78 -16.27 -22.82
CA LEU A 18 -20.09 -16.49 -21.73
C LEU A 18 -19.22 -15.53 -21.35
N LEU A 19 -18.63 -15.10 -22.07
CA LEU A 19 -17.72 -14.25 -21.64
C LEU A 19 -18.17 -13.29 -20.77
N LEU A 20 -19.07 -12.76 -21.01
CA LEU A 20 -19.43 -11.77 -20.19
C LEU A 20 -19.50 -12.10 -18.89
N ALA A 21 -19.88 -12.94 -18.64
CA ALA A 21 -20.04 -13.29 -17.34
C ALA A 21 -18.89 -13.04 -16.60
N SER A 22 -17.96 -13.36 -17.07
CA SER A 22 -16.89 -13.31 -16.26
C SER A 22 -16.61 -12.08 -15.69
N LEU A 23 -16.60 -11.31 -16.27
CA LEU A 23 -16.13 -10.19 -15.69
C LEU A 23 -16.57 -9.82 -14.49
N LEU A 24 -17.51 -9.85 -14.30
CA LEU A 24 -17.91 -9.36 -13.14
C LEU A 24 -17.22 -9.70 -12.05
N ALA A 25 -16.66 -10.33 -12.05
CA ALA A 25 -16.06 -10.75 -10.93
C ALA A 25 -15.33 -9.77 -10.26
N SER A 26 -14.86 -9.29 -10.43
CA SER A 26 -14.06 -8.45 -9.82
C SER A 26 -14.23 -7.78 -8.75
N PRO A 27 -14.34 -7.80 -8.00
CA PRO A 27 -14.52 -7.22 -6.94
C PRO A 27 -13.68 -6.67 -6.16
N ALA A 28 -13.57 -6.16 -6.04
CA ALA A 28 -13.03 -5.48 -5.43
C ALA A 28 -12.72 -5.43 -4.19
N MET A 29 -12.42 -5.51 -3.78
CA MET A 29 -12.14 -5.53 -2.64
C MET A 29 -11.64 -4.48 -2.07
N VAL A 30 -11.88 -3.99 -1.55
CA VAL A 30 -11.57 -2.96 -1.00
C VAL A 30 -11.06 -3.01 0.23
N ARG A 31 -10.43 -2.37 0.69
CA ARG A 31 -9.86 -2.35 1.80
C ARG A 31 -10.31 -1.38 2.62
N ALA A 32 -10.66 -1.57 3.54
CA ALA A 32 -11.13 -0.66 4.45
C ALA A 32 -10.10 0.18 5.02
N ASP A 33 -8.99 -0.27 5.23
CA ASP A 33 -8.05 0.53 5.85
C ASP A 33 -7.57 1.57 5.00
N SER A 34 -7.42 2.71 5.45
CA SER A 34 -6.88 3.73 4.67
C SER A 34 -5.44 3.54 4.51
N SER A 35 -4.93 3.74 3.36
CA SER A 35 -3.51 3.71 3.15
C SER A 35 -3.16 4.87 2.27
N LEU A 36 -1.96 5.38 2.44
CA LEU A 36 -1.47 6.51 1.68
C LEU A 36 -0.20 6.06 0.99
N GLN A 37 -0.06 6.37 -0.29
CA GLN A 37 1.14 6.05 -1.02
C GLN A 37 1.75 7.31 -1.57
N LEU A 38 3.07 7.46 -1.42
CA LEU A 38 3.78 8.64 -1.88
C LEU A 38 5.12 8.26 -2.48
N PRO A 39 5.52 8.93 -3.55
CA PRO A 39 6.88 8.76 -4.04
C PRO A 39 7.82 9.65 -3.26
N SER A 40 9.09 9.32 -3.27
CA SER A 40 10.12 10.14 -2.66
C SER A 40 11.35 10.11 -3.55
N ASP A 41 12.04 11.23 -3.64
CA ASP A 41 13.29 11.28 -4.40
C ASP A 41 14.45 10.77 -3.59
N ASN A 42 14.26 10.48 -2.33
CA ASN A 42 15.32 10.04 -1.45
C ASN A 42 15.37 8.52 -1.37
N LYS A 43 16.51 7.99 -0.97
CA LYS A 43 16.65 6.56 -0.77
C LYS A 43 15.91 6.13 0.49
N PRO A 44 15.52 4.85 0.57
CA PRO A 44 14.75 4.39 1.71
C PRO A 44 15.37 4.69 3.08
N ALA A 45 16.67 4.51 3.22
CA ALA A 45 17.29 4.74 4.51
C ALA A 45 17.21 6.23 4.92
N VAL A 46 17.31 7.12 3.95
CA VAL A 46 17.23 8.55 4.24
C VAL A 46 15.83 8.91 4.70
N VAL A 47 14.82 8.36 4.02
CA VAL A 47 13.43 8.60 4.39
C VAL A 47 13.16 8.04 5.78
N ALA A 48 13.65 6.84 6.05
CA ALA A 48 13.42 6.19 7.34
C ALA A 48 14.10 6.97 8.47
N ASP A 49 15.30 7.49 8.25
CA ASP A 49 15.96 8.29 9.26
C ASP A 49 15.15 9.55 9.55
N CYS A 50 14.66 10.19 8.51
CA CYS A 50 13.84 11.38 8.66
C CYS A 50 12.57 11.08 9.45
N LEU A 51 11.92 9.98 9.13
CA LEU A 51 10.69 9.60 9.82
C LEU A 51 10.96 9.31 11.29
N LYS A 52 12.00 8.56 11.59
CA LYS A 52 12.29 8.23 12.96
C LYS A 52 12.60 9.48 13.78
N GLN A 53 13.36 10.38 13.22
CA GLN A 53 13.66 11.60 13.94
C GLN A 53 12.43 12.47 14.14
N GLY A 54 11.59 12.56 13.13
CA GLY A 54 10.36 13.34 13.23
C GLY A 54 9.38 12.75 14.25
N ILE A 55 9.31 11.42 14.32
CA ILE A 55 8.45 10.78 15.29
C ILE A 55 8.94 11.11 16.70
N HIS A 56 10.26 11.12 16.90
CA HIS A 56 10.80 11.50 18.18
C HIS A 56 10.41 12.94 18.53
N GLN A 57 10.41 13.81 17.55
CA GLN A 57 10.03 15.20 17.79
C GLN A 57 8.54 15.34 18.10
N LEU A 58 7.73 14.37 17.72
CA LEU A 58 6.32 14.37 18.08
C LEU A 58 6.10 13.85 19.50
N LYS A 59 7.19 13.62 20.25
CA LYS A 59 7.14 13.21 21.64
C LYS A 59 6.67 11.78 21.83
N ILE A 60 6.90 10.94 20.87
CA ILE A 60 6.58 9.53 20.99
C ILE A 60 7.84 8.82 21.49
N PRO A 61 7.75 8.12 22.62
CA PRO A 61 8.93 7.45 23.17
C PRO A 61 9.48 6.40 22.23
N ASP A 62 10.79 6.26 22.24
CA ASP A 62 11.45 5.31 21.34
C ASP A 62 11.00 3.88 21.57
N ASP A 63 10.54 3.56 22.77
CA ASP A 63 10.08 2.20 23.07
C ASP A 63 8.90 1.80 22.21
N TYR A 64 8.18 2.73 21.66
CA TYR A 64 7.02 2.42 20.84
C TYR A 64 7.28 2.58 19.35
N VAL A 65 8.56 2.72 18.98
CA VAL A 65 8.92 2.90 17.59
C VAL A 65 9.87 1.77 17.20
N GLN A 66 9.50 1.01 16.19
CA GLN A 66 10.36 -0.05 15.69
C GLN A 66 10.79 0.27 14.29
N ARG A 67 12.05 0.03 13.98
CA ARG A 67 12.56 0.19 12.64
C ARG A 67 13.21 -1.11 12.21
N GLU A 68 12.90 -1.53 11.02
CA GLU A 68 13.45 -2.75 10.48
C GLU A 68 14.02 -2.47 9.10
N SER A 69 15.27 -2.83 8.87
CA SER A 69 15.89 -2.69 7.56
C SER A 69 15.98 -4.08 6.96
N LYS A 70 15.43 -4.25 5.78
CA LYS A 70 15.37 -5.56 5.15
C LYS A 70 16.45 -5.72 4.10
N ALA A 71 16.73 -6.96 3.77
CA ALA A 71 17.83 -7.27 2.87
C ALA A 71 17.63 -6.68 1.47
N ASP A 72 16.40 -6.51 1.04
CA ASP A 72 16.12 -5.94 -0.27
C ASP A 72 16.19 -4.42 -0.29
N GLY A 73 16.56 -3.79 0.80
CA GLY A 73 16.63 -2.35 0.88
C GLY A 73 15.39 -1.67 1.40
N MET A 74 14.34 -2.41 1.67
CA MET A 74 13.13 -1.82 2.21
C MET A 74 13.33 -1.46 3.67
N GLU A 75 12.80 -0.34 4.08
CA GLU A 75 12.79 0.09 5.47
C GLU A 75 11.36 0.11 5.97
N THR A 76 11.14 -0.39 7.15
CA THR A 76 9.81 -0.36 7.75
C THR A 76 9.88 0.31 9.10
N ILE A 77 8.97 1.23 9.35
CA ILE A 77 8.86 1.88 10.65
C ILE A 77 7.46 1.58 11.17
N ARG A 78 7.38 1.07 12.40
CA ARG A 78 6.12 0.77 13.03
C ARG A 78 5.97 1.53 14.31
N LEU A 79 4.77 2.01 14.56
CA LEU A 79 4.43 2.57 15.85
C LEU A 79 3.59 1.55 16.59
N LEU A 80 3.93 1.28 17.80
CA LEU A 80 3.23 0.30 18.60
C LEU A 80 2.26 0.99 19.53
N ASN A 81 1.11 0.36 19.70
CA ASN A 81 0.14 0.83 20.66
C ASN A 81 0.66 0.49 22.04
N PRO A 82 0.81 1.45 22.94
CA PRO A 82 1.39 1.19 24.25
C PRO A 82 0.54 0.27 25.14
N VAL A 83 -0.73 0.13 24.84
CA VAL A 83 -1.58 -0.72 25.63
C VAL A 83 -1.58 -2.15 25.12
N SER A 84 -1.77 -2.33 23.82
CA SER A 84 -1.90 -3.67 23.25
C SER A 84 -0.60 -4.23 22.71
N GLY A 85 0.36 -3.38 22.40
CA GLY A 85 1.58 -3.82 21.75
C GLY A 85 1.43 -4.05 20.25
N ASN A 86 0.24 -3.86 19.71
CA ASN A 86 0.02 -4.07 18.29
C ASN A 86 0.49 -2.87 17.50
N THR A 87 0.76 -3.10 16.22
CA THR A 87 1.15 -2.02 15.33
C THR A 87 -0.05 -1.14 15.05
N SER A 88 0.07 0.14 15.32
CA SER A 88 -1.01 1.08 15.08
C SER A 88 -0.75 1.96 13.86
N LEU A 89 0.47 2.04 13.39
CA LEU A 89 0.79 2.77 12.17
C LEU A 89 2.05 2.14 11.61
N GLN A 90 2.07 1.90 10.31
CA GLN A 90 3.25 1.33 9.68
C GLN A 90 3.57 2.11 8.41
N VAL A 91 4.83 2.42 8.23
CA VAL A 91 5.31 3.05 7.02
C VAL A 91 6.34 2.14 6.40
N ASP A 92 6.07 1.66 5.20
CA ASP A 92 7.01 0.88 4.44
C ASP A 92 7.63 1.78 3.38
N VAL A 93 8.95 1.81 3.33
CA VAL A 93 9.66 2.63 2.36
C VAL A 93 10.41 1.67 1.45
N GLN A 94 9.90 1.52 0.25
CA GLN A 94 10.46 0.56 -0.69
C GLN A 94 11.40 1.24 -1.64
N PRO A 95 12.49 0.59 -2.02
CA PRO A 95 13.38 1.17 -3.02
C PRO A 95 12.71 1.19 -4.38
N ASP A 96 12.99 2.23 -5.14
CA ASP A 96 12.45 2.39 -6.47
C ASP A 96 13.58 3.03 -7.28
N GLY A 97 14.55 2.23 -7.72
CA GLY A 97 15.75 2.74 -8.35
C GLY A 97 16.54 3.55 -7.33
N GLU A 98 16.84 4.78 -7.65
CA GLU A 98 17.54 5.68 -6.72
C GLU A 98 16.56 6.39 -5.80
N HIS A 99 15.30 6.12 -5.94
CA HIS A 99 14.25 6.80 -5.20
C HIS A 99 13.52 5.83 -4.30
N SER A 100 12.43 6.26 -3.72
CA SER A 100 11.64 5.42 -2.83
C SER A 100 10.16 5.59 -3.08
N ARG A 101 9.41 4.65 -2.57
CA ARG A 101 7.97 4.72 -2.57
C ARG A 101 7.51 4.38 -1.17
N LEU A 102 6.77 5.29 -0.56
CA LEU A 102 6.27 5.09 0.78
C LEU A 102 4.86 4.55 0.73
N GLN A 103 4.57 3.60 1.59
CA GLN A 103 3.22 3.14 1.80
C GLN A 103 2.92 3.25 3.28
N VAL A 104 1.87 3.99 3.62
CA VAL A 104 1.49 4.25 5.00
C VAL A 104 0.20 3.54 5.29
N ASP A 105 0.23 2.63 6.23
CA ASP A 105 -0.95 1.87 6.62
C ASP A 105 -1.38 2.27 8.01
N GLN A 106 -2.60 2.72 8.12
CA GLN A 106 -3.17 3.10 9.40
C GLN A 106 -3.87 1.92 10.01
N ASN A 107 -3.65 1.73 11.27
CA ASN A 107 -4.32 0.66 11.96
C ASN A 107 -4.67 1.16 13.36
N GLY A 108 -5.38 2.27 13.41
CA GLY A 108 -5.81 2.84 14.66
C GLY A 108 -5.34 4.26 14.90
N ILE A 109 -4.26 4.69 14.25
CA ILE A 109 -3.81 6.07 14.38
C ILE A 109 -4.23 6.83 13.14
N PRO A 110 -5.06 7.83 13.28
CA PRO A 110 -5.46 8.62 12.12
C PRO A 110 -4.30 9.49 11.64
N LEU A 111 -4.27 9.75 10.36
CA LEU A 111 -3.26 10.63 9.79
C LEU A 111 -3.70 12.08 9.98
N THR A 112 -3.45 12.60 11.15
CA THR A 112 -3.77 13.99 11.44
C THR A 112 -2.78 14.90 10.72
N PRO A 113 -3.05 16.19 10.66
CA PRO A 113 -2.15 17.10 9.96
C PRO A 113 -0.68 17.04 10.37
N PRO A 114 -0.34 16.91 11.66
CA PRO A 114 1.08 16.80 12.01
C PRO A 114 1.72 15.56 11.41
N TRP A 115 1.01 14.43 11.38
CA TRP A 115 1.54 13.22 10.80
C TRP A 115 1.71 13.37 9.29
N LEU A 116 0.73 13.95 8.63
CA LEU A 116 0.83 14.16 7.20
C LEU A 116 1.99 15.09 6.83
N ARG A 117 2.18 16.14 7.63
CA ARG A 117 3.29 17.03 7.37
C ARG A 117 4.63 16.33 7.53
N LEU A 118 4.75 15.50 8.55
CA LEU A 118 5.98 14.77 8.76
C LEU A 118 6.26 13.83 7.60
N ILE A 119 5.27 13.04 7.21
CA ILE A 119 5.44 12.07 6.15
C ILE A 119 5.80 12.77 4.84
N LYS A 120 5.09 13.84 4.52
CA LYS A 120 5.36 14.54 3.27
C LYS A 120 6.71 15.23 3.28
N ARG A 121 7.12 15.75 4.42
CA ARG A 121 8.43 16.38 4.52
C ARG A 121 9.53 15.35 4.32
N CYS A 122 9.38 14.18 4.88
CA CYS A 122 10.40 13.15 4.74
C CYS A 122 10.42 12.54 3.34
N ALA A 123 9.31 12.62 2.63
CA ALA A 123 9.24 12.11 1.27
C ALA A 123 9.77 13.11 0.24
N SER A 124 9.91 14.35 0.58
CA SER A 124 10.31 15.37 -0.40
C SER A 124 11.81 15.53 -0.53
#